data_1b166f1fed54a55352529b18ef6fff3b
#
_entry.id   1b166f1fed54a55352529b18ef6fff3b
#
_cell.length_a   1.000
_cell.length_b   1.000
_cell.length_c   1.000
_cell.angle_alpha   90.00
_cell.angle_beta   90.00
_cell.angle_gamma   90.00
#
_symmetry.space_group_name_H-M   'P 1'
#
loop_
_entity.id
_entity.type
_entity.pdbx_description
1 polymer ?
#
loop_
_entity_poly.entity_id
_entity_poly.type
_entity_poly.pdbx_seq_one_letter_code
_entity_poly.pdbx_strand_id
1 'polypeptide(L)'
;MTVREARAGDEAAIFALVEQLGHAFPPERDAFDRTLASYLAGEQPTVLLYVVEDAEGVRGYALTTIVPLLSTNGPSAQLQEIVVAADARGHDYGTQLVQAVEAECERRGVRQLTVASRRAGGFYDRLGFHESAEYMRRFF
;
A
#
# COMPACT_ATOMS: atom_id res chain seq x y z
N MET A 1 -1.26 -11.24 15.13
CA MET A 1 -1.15 -10.43 13.90
C MET A 1 -1.45 -8.97 14.26
N THR A 2 -0.59 -8.07 13.81
CA THR A 2 -0.71 -6.62 14.11
C THR A 2 -0.44 -5.82 12.85
N VAL A 3 -1.29 -4.82 12.57
CA VAL A 3 -1.03 -3.83 11.53
C VAL A 3 -0.53 -2.56 12.20
N ARG A 4 0.56 -2.00 11.69
CA ARG A 4 1.16 -0.78 12.22
C ARG A 4 1.86 0.01 11.12
N GLU A 5 2.22 1.24 11.40
CA GLU A 5 3.08 2.00 10.49
C GLU A 5 4.46 1.34 10.38
N ALA A 6 5.05 1.43 9.18
CA ALA A 6 6.43 1.00 8.97
C ALA A 6 7.39 1.85 9.81
N ARG A 7 8.50 1.24 10.22
CA ARG A 7 9.50 1.89 11.07
C ARG A 7 10.90 1.40 10.71
N ALA A 8 11.92 2.07 11.26
CA ALA A 8 13.29 1.64 11.10
C ALA A 8 13.43 0.19 11.60
N GLY A 9 14.13 -0.62 10.82
CA GLY A 9 14.26 -2.05 11.05
C GLY A 9 13.41 -2.90 10.09
N ASP A 10 12.43 -2.30 9.42
CA ASP A 10 11.56 -3.03 8.49
C ASP A 10 12.13 -3.12 7.06
N GLU A 11 13.25 -2.46 6.77
CA GLU A 11 13.74 -2.25 5.41
C GLU A 11 13.95 -3.56 4.63
N ALA A 12 14.63 -4.52 5.23
CA ALA A 12 14.93 -5.78 4.56
C ALA A 12 13.66 -6.59 4.26
N ALA A 13 12.73 -6.62 5.21
CA ALA A 13 11.48 -7.36 5.05
C ALA A 13 10.59 -6.72 3.97
N ILE A 14 10.50 -5.39 3.97
CA ILE A 14 9.71 -4.70 2.94
C ILE A 14 10.36 -4.87 1.57
N PHE A 15 11.69 -4.79 1.46
CA PHE A 15 12.35 -5.00 0.19
C PHE A 15 12.07 -6.39 -0.39
N ALA A 16 12.12 -7.43 0.43
CA ALA A 16 11.79 -8.79 0.00
C ALA A 16 10.36 -8.87 -0.55
N LEU A 17 9.42 -8.15 0.06
CA LEU A 17 8.04 -8.09 -0.43
C LEU A 17 7.93 -7.31 -1.73
N VAL A 18 8.68 -6.23 -1.88
CA VAL A 18 8.75 -5.47 -3.14
C VAL A 18 9.23 -6.36 -4.28
N GLU A 19 10.23 -7.20 -4.03
CA GLU A 19 10.70 -8.17 -5.02
C GLU A 19 9.59 -9.16 -5.42
N GLN A 20 8.75 -9.55 -4.47
CA GLN A 20 7.63 -10.45 -4.71
C GLN A 20 6.49 -9.80 -5.51
N LEU A 21 6.36 -8.48 -5.46
CA LEU A 21 5.24 -7.76 -6.10
C LEU A 21 5.19 -7.96 -7.62
N GLY A 22 6.33 -8.21 -8.25
CA GLY A 22 6.37 -8.51 -9.69
C GLY A 22 6.13 -7.30 -10.56
N HIS A 23 7.17 -6.52 -10.84
CA HIS A 23 7.09 -5.30 -11.63
C HIS A 23 7.75 -5.44 -12.99
N ALA A 24 7.43 -4.46 -13.86
CA ALA A 24 8.21 -4.21 -15.07
C ALA A 24 9.63 -3.72 -14.73
N PHE A 25 9.80 -3.10 -13.55
CA PHE A 25 11.10 -2.62 -13.08
C PHE A 25 11.67 -3.57 -12.03
N PRO A 26 12.87 -4.16 -12.26
CA PRO A 26 13.55 -4.88 -11.16
C PRO A 26 13.85 -3.89 -10.02
N PRO A 27 13.48 -4.19 -8.78
CA PRO A 27 13.76 -3.28 -7.69
C PRO A 27 15.25 -3.16 -7.42
N GLU A 28 15.71 -1.93 -7.20
CA GLU A 28 17.10 -1.61 -6.90
C GLU A 28 17.19 -1.17 -5.44
N ARG A 29 18.04 -1.81 -4.66
CA ARG A 29 18.10 -1.60 -3.22
C ARG A 29 18.43 -0.16 -2.85
N ASP A 30 19.36 0.50 -3.55
CA ASP A 30 19.74 1.87 -3.23
C ASP A 30 18.59 2.86 -3.46
N ALA A 31 17.87 2.70 -4.58
CA ALA A 31 16.69 3.52 -4.86
C ALA A 31 15.59 3.29 -3.83
N PHE A 32 15.34 2.02 -3.49
CA PHE A 32 14.38 1.65 -2.46
C PHE A 32 14.73 2.28 -1.11
N ASP A 33 15.99 2.17 -0.69
CA ASP A 33 16.43 2.69 0.60
C ASP A 33 16.25 4.21 0.69
N ARG A 34 16.57 4.95 -0.38
CA ARG A 34 16.38 6.40 -0.41
C ARG A 34 14.91 6.78 -0.25
N THR A 35 14.04 6.11 -0.98
CA THR A 35 12.60 6.39 -0.94
C THR A 35 12.03 6.03 0.44
N LEU A 36 12.32 4.85 0.96
CA LEU A 36 11.84 4.43 2.26
C LEU A 36 12.35 5.35 3.37
N ALA A 37 13.62 5.77 3.32
CA ALA A 37 14.18 6.70 4.29
C ALA A 37 13.39 8.01 4.33
N SER A 38 12.96 8.53 3.18
CA SER A 38 12.14 9.76 3.13
C SER A 38 10.78 9.57 3.80
N TYR A 39 10.17 8.39 3.66
CA TYR A 39 8.91 8.07 4.34
C TYR A 39 9.12 8.00 5.86
N LEU A 40 10.14 7.29 6.31
CA LEU A 40 10.41 7.09 7.73
C LEU A 40 10.85 8.36 8.44
N ALA A 41 11.48 9.30 7.72
CA ALA A 41 11.88 10.60 8.24
C ALA A 41 10.72 11.60 8.35
N GLY A 42 9.53 11.23 7.90
CA GLY A 42 8.38 12.13 7.91
C GLY A 42 8.43 13.22 6.84
N GLU A 43 9.27 13.05 5.81
CA GLU A 43 9.39 14.03 4.72
C GLU A 43 8.23 13.95 3.73
N GLN A 44 7.44 12.88 3.79
CA GLN A 44 6.32 12.62 2.90
C GLN A 44 5.05 12.37 3.73
N PRO A 45 4.48 13.41 4.38
CA PRO A 45 3.36 13.21 5.30
C PRO A 45 2.07 12.73 4.64
N THR A 46 1.98 12.80 3.31
CA THR A 46 0.82 12.33 2.54
C THR A 46 1.00 10.90 2.04
N VAL A 47 2.08 10.24 2.41
CA VAL A 47 2.32 8.82 2.10
C VAL A 47 2.04 8.00 3.35
N LEU A 48 1.19 6.98 3.20
CA LEU A 48 0.89 6.03 4.26
C LEU A 48 1.57 4.71 3.93
N LEU A 49 2.40 4.21 4.83
CA LEU A 49 3.02 2.91 4.67
C LEU A 49 2.75 2.07 5.92
N TYR A 50 1.87 1.08 5.77
CA TYR A 50 1.52 0.15 6.82
C TYR A 50 2.15 -1.22 6.54
N VAL A 51 2.52 -1.90 7.60
CA VAL A 51 2.96 -3.29 7.56
C VAL A 51 2.05 -4.14 8.43
N VAL A 52 1.92 -5.40 8.07
CA VAL A 52 1.30 -6.41 8.93
C VAL A 52 2.37 -7.38 9.39
N GLU A 53 2.42 -7.63 10.69
CA GLU A 53 3.39 -8.54 11.27
C GLU A 53 2.72 -9.61 12.13
N ASP A 54 3.38 -10.74 12.22
CA ASP A 54 3.00 -11.84 13.11
C ASP A 54 4.25 -12.35 13.84
N ALA A 55 4.18 -13.53 14.44
CA ALA A 55 5.30 -14.11 15.18
C ALA A 55 6.56 -14.32 14.33
N GLU A 56 6.42 -14.39 13.01
CA GLU A 56 7.55 -14.60 12.08
C GLU A 56 8.11 -13.27 11.53
N GLY A 57 7.54 -12.14 11.91
CA GLY A 57 7.98 -10.81 11.48
C GLY A 57 7.01 -10.12 10.55
N VAL A 58 7.50 -9.17 9.75
CA VAL A 58 6.69 -8.44 8.77
C VAL A 58 6.31 -9.38 7.62
N ARG A 59 5.01 -9.49 7.37
CA ARG A 59 4.44 -10.43 6.41
C ARG A 59 3.75 -9.78 5.24
N GLY A 60 3.61 -8.46 5.26
CA GLY A 60 2.99 -7.71 4.17
C GLY A 60 3.10 -6.23 4.39
N TYR A 61 2.83 -5.46 3.33
CA TYR A 61 2.76 -4.00 3.42
C TYR A 61 1.69 -3.45 2.48
N ALA A 62 1.25 -2.23 2.78
CA ALA A 62 0.39 -1.43 1.89
C ALA A 62 0.95 -0.01 1.82
N LEU A 63 1.13 0.48 0.60
CA LEU A 63 1.59 1.84 0.31
C LEU A 63 0.44 2.62 -0.31
N THR A 64 0.08 3.75 0.30
CA THR A 64 -1.02 4.60 -0.15
C THR A 64 -0.53 6.05 -0.22
N THR A 65 -0.96 6.77 -1.25
CA THR A 65 -0.66 8.20 -1.39
C THR A 65 -1.95 9.00 -1.32
N ILE A 66 -1.87 10.20 -0.75
CA ILE A 66 -2.99 11.12 -0.60
C ILE A 66 -2.65 12.40 -1.35
N VAL A 67 -3.53 12.82 -2.25
CA VAL A 67 -3.29 14.01 -3.07
C VAL A 67 -4.53 14.91 -3.08
N PRO A 68 -4.35 16.25 -3.17
CA PRO A 68 -5.47 17.16 -3.37
C PRO A 68 -5.90 17.13 -4.83
N LEU A 69 -7.19 16.99 -5.07
CA LEU A 69 -7.77 17.06 -6.41
C LEU A 69 -8.83 18.17 -6.46
N LEU A 70 -9.05 18.72 -7.64
CA LEU A 70 -10.05 19.76 -7.83
C LEU A 70 -11.48 19.26 -7.76
N SER A 71 -11.69 17.99 -8.15
CA SER A 71 -13.04 17.46 -8.38
C SER A 71 -13.63 16.68 -7.20
N THR A 72 -12.85 16.38 -6.17
CA THR A 72 -13.31 15.50 -5.09
C THR A 72 -13.74 16.24 -3.82
N ASN A 73 -13.68 17.57 -3.82
CA ASN A 73 -14.07 18.39 -2.68
C ASN A 73 -13.29 18.05 -1.40
N GLY A 74 -12.04 17.66 -1.56
CA GLY A 74 -11.16 17.22 -0.49
C GLY A 74 -10.11 16.26 -1.06
N PRO A 75 -9.21 15.73 -0.22
CA PRO A 75 -8.15 14.86 -0.70
C PRO A 75 -8.69 13.53 -1.24
N SER A 76 -7.94 12.97 -2.20
CA SER A 76 -8.17 11.65 -2.76
C SER A 76 -6.98 10.77 -2.45
N ALA A 77 -7.20 9.52 -2.09
CA ALA A 77 -6.15 8.56 -1.83
C ALA A 77 -6.11 7.47 -2.89
N GLN A 78 -4.94 6.93 -3.14
CA GLN A 78 -4.76 5.77 -4.00
C GLN A 78 -3.89 4.73 -3.31
N LEU A 79 -4.41 3.51 -3.21
CA LEU A 79 -3.63 2.37 -2.77
C LEU A 79 -2.70 1.98 -3.92
N GLN A 80 -1.41 2.27 -3.76
CA GLN A 80 -0.43 2.14 -4.82
C GLN A 80 0.14 0.73 -4.91
N GLU A 81 0.45 0.14 -3.76
CA GLU A 81 1.06 -1.18 -3.67
C GLU A 81 0.48 -1.92 -2.47
N ILE A 82 0.20 -3.20 -2.65
CA ILE A 82 -0.15 -4.08 -1.55
C ILE A 82 0.42 -5.47 -1.83
N VAL A 83 1.13 -6.00 -0.87
CA VAL A 83 1.77 -7.32 -0.97
C VAL A 83 1.62 -8.05 0.35
N VAL A 84 1.25 -9.32 0.27
CA VAL A 84 1.31 -10.24 1.41
C VAL A 84 2.24 -11.38 1.01
N ALA A 85 3.14 -11.77 1.91
CA ALA A 85 4.07 -12.87 1.67
C ALA A 85 3.31 -14.12 1.22
N ALA A 86 3.88 -14.83 0.24
CA ALA A 86 3.19 -15.97 -0.39
C ALA A 86 2.76 -17.03 0.62
N ASP A 87 3.58 -17.28 1.63
CA ASP A 87 3.32 -18.28 2.68
C ASP A 87 2.43 -17.75 3.83
N ALA A 88 2.04 -16.47 3.76
CA ALA A 88 1.13 -15.84 4.74
C ALA A 88 -0.25 -15.54 4.16
N ARG A 89 -0.51 -15.92 2.92
CA ARG A 89 -1.81 -15.69 2.27
C ARG A 89 -2.88 -16.59 2.90
N GLY A 90 -4.14 -16.16 2.82
CA GLY A 90 -5.26 -16.90 3.39
C GLY A 90 -5.52 -16.62 4.87
N HIS A 91 -4.88 -15.62 5.46
CA HIS A 91 -5.02 -15.22 6.87
C HIS A 91 -5.62 -13.81 7.02
N ASP A 92 -6.25 -13.28 6.00
CA ASP A 92 -6.88 -11.95 5.99
C ASP A 92 -5.90 -10.78 6.17
N TYR A 93 -4.61 -10.98 5.99
CA TYR A 93 -3.62 -9.92 6.17
C TYR A 93 -3.83 -8.76 5.21
N GLY A 94 -4.16 -9.05 3.95
CA GLY A 94 -4.47 -8.02 2.96
C GLY A 94 -5.70 -7.20 3.34
N THR A 95 -6.75 -7.83 3.81
CA THR A 95 -7.96 -7.17 4.30
C THR A 95 -7.64 -6.26 5.48
N GLN A 96 -6.83 -6.72 6.43
CA GLN A 96 -6.44 -5.93 7.59
C GLN A 96 -5.63 -4.69 7.18
N LEU A 97 -4.73 -4.84 6.20
CA LEU A 97 -3.98 -3.71 5.66
C LEU A 97 -4.91 -2.67 5.03
N VAL A 98 -5.85 -3.10 4.18
CA VAL A 98 -6.80 -2.17 3.55
C VAL A 98 -7.65 -1.46 4.59
N GLN A 99 -8.12 -2.16 5.61
CA GLN A 99 -8.92 -1.56 6.68
C GLN A 99 -8.14 -0.51 7.47
N ALA A 100 -6.84 -0.72 7.71
CA ALA A 100 -6.01 0.28 8.36
C ALA A 100 -5.86 1.54 7.49
N VAL A 101 -5.67 1.36 6.18
CA VAL A 101 -5.63 2.47 5.22
C VAL A 101 -6.95 3.24 5.24
N GLU A 102 -8.07 2.53 5.18
CA GLU A 102 -9.40 3.16 5.19
C GLU A 102 -9.62 3.98 6.46
N ALA A 103 -9.28 3.43 7.62
CA ALA A 103 -9.45 4.14 8.89
C ALA A 103 -8.64 5.44 8.92
N GLU A 104 -7.40 5.43 8.44
CA GLU A 104 -6.57 6.64 8.40
C GLU A 104 -7.09 7.64 7.36
N CYS A 105 -7.55 7.18 6.22
CA CYS A 105 -8.18 8.02 5.21
C CYS A 105 -9.41 8.74 5.77
N GLU A 106 -10.28 8.02 6.46
CA GLU A 106 -11.47 8.61 7.09
C GLU A 106 -11.07 9.66 8.11
N ARG A 107 -10.07 9.37 8.95
CA ARG A 107 -9.58 10.31 9.95
C ARG A 107 -9.06 11.61 9.34
N ARG A 108 -8.45 11.52 8.15
CA ARG A 108 -7.89 12.69 7.44
C ARG A 108 -8.90 13.42 6.54
N GLY A 109 -10.14 12.97 6.48
CA GLY A 109 -11.15 13.58 5.62
C GLY A 109 -10.97 13.26 4.13
N VAL A 110 -10.30 12.15 3.81
CA VAL A 110 -10.16 11.69 2.42
C VAL A 110 -11.53 11.32 1.87
N ARG A 111 -11.80 11.74 0.62
CA ARG A 111 -13.13 11.60 0.02
C ARG A 111 -13.32 10.28 -0.73
N GLN A 112 -12.24 9.69 -1.20
CA GLN A 112 -12.29 8.40 -1.88
C GLN A 112 -10.95 7.70 -1.76
N LEU A 113 -10.97 6.37 -1.86
CA LEU A 113 -9.78 5.52 -1.98
C LEU A 113 -9.89 4.76 -3.28
N THR A 114 -8.90 4.93 -4.15
CA THR A 114 -8.84 4.23 -5.44
C THR A 114 -7.76 3.16 -5.40
N VAL A 115 -7.88 2.17 -6.29
CA VAL A 115 -6.86 1.14 -6.46
C VAL A 115 -6.86 0.67 -7.92
N ALA A 116 -5.67 0.45 -8.47
CA ALA A 116 -5.52 -0.19 -9.77
C ALA A 116 -5.36 -1.69 -9.53
N SER A 117 -6.41 -2.45 -9.80
CA SER A 117 -6.40 -3.89 -9.59
C SER A 117 -6.10 -4.63 -10.89
N ARG A 118 -5.12 -5.55 -10.84
CA ARG A 118 -4.81 -6.46 -11.94
C ARG A 118 -5.31 -7.86 -11.67
N ARG A 119 -5.89 -8.09 -10.49
CA ARG A 119 -6.35 -9.42 -10.09
C ARG A 119 -7.83 -9.55 -10.36
N ALA A 120 -8.19 -10.56 -11.17
CA ALA A 120 -9.54 -11.09 -11.19
C ALA A 120 -9.70 -11.91 -9.90
N GLY A 121 -10.84 -11.90 -9.26
CA GLY A 121 -11.09 -12.72 -8.08
C GLY A 121 -11.88 -12.02 -6.99
N GLY A 122 -12.26 -10.78 -7.21
CA GLY A 122 -13.22 -10.10 -6.37
C GLY A 122 -12.72 -9.69 -4.99
N PHE A 123 -11.39 -9.64 -4.76
CA PHE A 123 -10.86 -9.23 -3.46
C PHE A 123 -11.35 -7.82 -3.09
N TYR A 124 -11.20 -6.88 -4.02
CA TYR A 124 -11.62 -5.49 -3.78
C TYR A 124 -13.15 -5.34 -3.79
N ASP A 125 -13.84 -6.11 -4.61
CA ASP A 125 -15.31 -6.10 -4.63
C ASP A 125 -15.88 -6.48 -3.25
N ARG A 126 -15.30 -7.50 -2.62
CA ARG A 126 -15.71 -7.93 -1.29
C ARG A 126 -15.47 -6.88 -0.21
N LEU A 127 -14.53 -5.96 -0.46
CA LEU A 127 -14.21 -4.87 0.45
C LEU A 127 -15.02 -3.59 0.16
N GLY A 128 -15.93 -3.63 -0.82
CA GLY A 128 -16.80 -2.50 -1.13
C GLY A 128 -16.30 -1.59 -2.23
N PHE A 129 -15.22 -1.96 -2.91
CA PHE A 129 -14.76 -1.22 -4.09
C PHE A 129 -15.59 -1.61 -5.32
N HIS A 130 -15.76 -0.69 -6.23
CA HIS A 130 -16.40 -0.96 -7.52
C HIS A 130 -15.59 -0.32 -8.64
N GLU A 131 -15.77 -0.83 -9.86
CA GLU A 131 -15.04 -0.34 -11.02
C GLU A 131 -15.42 1.11 -11.32
N SER A 132 -14.41 1.92 -11.66
CA SER A 132 -14.60 3.34 -11.94
C SER A 132 -13.94 3.78 -13.24
N ALA A 133 -12.77 3.26 -13.58
CA ALA A 133 -12.01 3.71 -14.74
C ALA A 133 -11.03 2.64 -15.21
N GLU A 134 -10.53 2.78 -16.43
CA GLU A 134 -9.42 1.98 -16.90
C GLU A 134 -8.10 2.59 -16.46
N TYR A 135 -7.14 1.75 -16.08
CA TYR A 135 -5.81 2.18 -15.66
C TYR A 135 -4.84 1.96 -16.80
N MET A 136 -4.23 3.05 -17.25
CA MET A 136 -3.33 3.05 -18.41
C MET A 136 -1.96 3.53 -17.99
N ARG A 137 -0.90 3.07 -18.67
CA ARG A 137 0.48 3.31 -18.27
C ARG A 137 1.39 3.52 -19.47
N ARG A 138 2.34 4.47 -19.34
CA ARG A 138 3.43 4.66 -20.29
C ARG A 138 4.73 4.67 -19.51
N PHE A 139 5.72 3.92 -19.97
CA PHE A 139 7.07 3.93 -19.39
C PHE A 139 7.91 5.04 -20.01
N PHE A 140 8.81 5.57 -19.21
CA PHE A 140 9.82 6.53 -19.66
C PHE A 140 11.22 5.98 -19.49
#